data_eed820af3aec97a0a98b4ed1b7bc473f
#
_entry.id   eed820af3aec97a0a98b4ed1b7bc473f
#
_cell.length_a   1.000
_cell.length_b   1.000
_cell.length_c   1.000
_cell.angle_alpha   90.00
_cell.angle_beta   90.00
_cell.angle_gamma   90.00
#
_symmetry.space_group_name_H-M   'P 1'
#
loop_
_entity.id
_entity.type
_entity.pdbx_description
1 polymer ?
#
loop_
_entity_poly.entity_id
_entity_poly.type
_entity_poly.pdbx_seq_one_letter_code
_entity_poly.pdbx_strand_id
1 'polypeptide(L)'
;MQTPLQLQQTEGSDASAAATRGFAEFVRNQIQAHAGTLPEGFPLDVTDVQDLKDARIAYGFPVYTVNPKDILTPRSDFSSMARPTGVWRFLISRDNRPIGLATVEKINGTWQTTSYGGAGLSKDLDALMQFHGNANRSNLRFIRIFQARSDFLEVASGNGTTPRFAPLQSAREALLQQRASKTGSAADAAGGLVDASQFAESLRAAVQANLANFR
;
A
#
# COMPACT_ATOMS: atom_id res chain seq x y z
N MET A 1 11.36 -16.29 -24.05
CA MET A 1 10.27 -15.48 -23.43
C MET A 1 10.39 -15.60 -21.92
N GLN A 2 10.43 -14.49 -21.20
CA GLN A 2 10.45 -14.48 -19.73
C GLN A 2 9.05 -14.86 -19.19
N THR A 3 9.01 -15.61 -18.09
CA THR A 3 7.75 -15.91 -17.43
C THR A 3 7.21 -14.65 -16.71
N PRO A 4 5.89 -14.55 -16.44
CA PRO A 4 5.33 -13.42 -15.69
C PRO A 4 6.01 -13.18 -14.35
N LEU A 5 6.43 -14.24 -13.66
CA LEU A 5 7.16 -14.15 -12.38
C LEU A 5 8.56 -13.55 -12.56
N GLN A 6 9.29 -13.93 -13.62
CA GLN A 6 10.61 -13.39 -13.93
C GLN A 6 10.53 -11.91 -14.31
N LEU A 7 9.50 -11.50 -15.05
CA LEU A 7 9.25 -10.09 -15.38
C LEU A 7 8.99 -9.28 -14.12
N GLN A 8 8.16 -9.76 -13.21
CA GLN A 8 7.87 -9.07 -11.94
C GLN A 8 9.11 -8.96 -11.04
N GLN A 9 9.96 -9.97 -10.99
CA GLN A 9 11.22 -9.93 -10.25
C GLN A 9 12.20 -8.91 -10.84
N THR A 10 12.31 -8.85 -12.17
CA THR A 10 13.17 -7.87 -12.87
C THR A 10 12.66 -6.44 -12.65
N GLU A 11 11.36 -6.22 -12.80
CA GLU A 11 10.74 -4.91 -12.55
C GLU A 11 10.92 -4.47 -11.10
N GLY A 12 10.77 -5.39 -10.14
CA GLY A 12 11.01 -5.12 -8.72
C GLY A 12 12.45 -4.70 -8.43
N SER A 13 13.42 -5.33 -9.09
CA SER A 13 14.84 -4.98 -8.96
C SER A 13 15.14 -3.58 -9.51
N ASP A 14 14.63 -3.28 -10.71
CA ASP A 14 14.82 -1.97 -11.35
C ASP A 14 14.13 -0.84 -10.58
N ALA A 15 12.91 -1.08 -10.10
CA ALA A 15 12.18 -0.17 -9.25
C ALA A 15 12.89 0.07 -7.91
N SER A 16 13.47 -0.97 -7.29
CA SER A 16 14.25 -0.87 -6.06
C SER A 16 15.50 -0.02 -6.24
N ALA A 17 16.21 -0.20 -7.36
CA ALA A 17 17.36 0.63 -7.69
C ALA A 17 16.95 2.11 -7.87
N ALA A 18 15.81 2.36 -8.50
CA ALA A 18 15.27 3.72 -8.65
C ALA A 18 14.86 4.33 -7.31
N ALA A 19 14.20 3.55 -6.43
CA ALA A 19 13.85 3.99 -5.08
C ALA A 19 15.09 4.40 -4.28
N THR A 20 16.13 3.58 -4.32
CA THR A 20 17.38 3.84 -3.58
C THR A 20 18.09 5.09 -4.09
N ARG A 21 18.23 5.25 -5.40
CA ARG A 21 18.82 6.47 -6.00
C ARG A 21 18.01 7.72 -5.67
N GLY A 22 16.68 7.65 -5.89
CA GLY A 22 15.79 8.78 -5.64
C GLY A 22 15.77 9.18 -4.17
N PHE A 23 15.79 8.21 -3.26
CA PHE A 23 15.83 8.50 -1.83
C PHE A 23 17.16 9.11 -1.40
N ALA A 24 18.29 8.64 -1.90
CA ALA A 24 19.59 9.25 -1.64
C ALA A 24 19.67 10.71 -2.11
N GLU A 25 19.10 11.02 -3.28
CA GLU A 25 18.98 12.37 -3.79
C GLU A 25 18.05 13.24 -2.94
N PHE A 26 16.88 12.70 -2.58
CA PHE A 26 15.93 13.36 -1.68
C PHE A 26 16.60 13.74 -0.35
N VAL A 27 17.28 12.81 0.31
CA VAL A 27 17.98 13.05 1.58
C VAL A 27 19.04 14.14 1.42
N ARG A 28 19.85 14.08 0.38
CA ARG A 28 20.88 15.11 0.08
C ARG A 28 20.27 16.50 -0.06
N ASN A 29 19.17 16.60 -0.81
CA ASN A 29 18.48 17.86 -1.03
C ASN A 29 17.89 18.43 0.26
N GLN A 30 17.31 17.55 1.13
CA GLN A 30 16.79 17.98 2.42
C GLN A 30 17.90 18.47 3.36
N ILE A 31 19.04 17.78 3.40
CA ILE A 31 20.20 18.20 4.21
C ILE A 31 20.75 19.56 3.73
N GLN A 32 20.75 19.82 2.43
CA GLN A 32 21.17 21.11 1.87
C GLN A 32 20.17 22.24 2.14
N ALA A 33 18.87 21.91 2.14
CA ALA A 33 17.81 22.90 2.32
C ALA A 33 17.53 23.25 3.78
N HIS A 34 17.83 22.36 4.73
CA HIS A 34 17.49 22.52 6.14
C HIS A 34 18.69 22.32 7.06
N ALA A 35 18.84 23.22 8.04
CA ALA A 35 19.97 23.19 8.99
C ALA A 35 19.74 22.33 10.24
N GLY A 36 18.56 21.68 10.36
CA GLY A 36 18.17 20.90 11.53
C GLY A 36 16.71 20.47 11.44
N THR A 37 15.82 21.21 12.10
CA THR A 37 14.38 20.88 12.14
C THR A 37 13.74 20.92 10.76
N LEU A 38 13.01 19.86 10.43
CA LEU A 38 12.22 19.76 9.21
C LEU A 38 10.88 20.51 9.35
N PRO A 39 10.31 21.02 8.25
CA PRO A 39 9.06 21.78 8.30
C PRO A 39 7.89 20.91 8.76
N GLU A 40 6.88 21.55 9.34
CA GLU A 40 5.59 20.91 9.60
C GLU A 40 4.99 20.37 8.29
N GLY A 41 4.41 19.17 8.33
CA GLY A 41 3.91 18.49 7.15
C GLY A 41 4.98 17.81 6.29
N PHE A 42 6.20 17.67 6.80
CA PHE A 42 7.23 16.88 6.12
C PHE A 42 6.70 15.46 5.82
N PRO A 43 6.95 14.92 4.62
CA PRO A 43 6.27 13.71 4.17
C PRO A 43 6.65 12.42 4.92
N LEU A 44 7.77 12.42 5.64
CA LEU A 44 8.24 11.28 6.43
C LEU A 44 8.13 11.58 7.94
N ASP A 45 7.97 10.53 8.74
CA ASP A 45 7.84 10.63 10.20
C ASP A 45 9.20 10.82 10.89
N VAL A 46 9.80 11.96 10.62
CA VAL A 46 11.03 12.46 11.22
C VAL A 46 10.92 13.97 11.43
N THR A 47 11.56 14.49 12.44
CA THR A 47 11.52 15.92 12.80
C THR A 47 12.84 16.64 12.57
N ASP A 48 13.94 15.91 12.48
CA ASP A 48 15.27 16.46 12.25
C ASP A 48 15.85 15.88 10.94
N VAL A 49 16.51 16.74 10.17
CA VAL A 49 17.15 16.38 8.92
C VAL A 49 18.26 15.34 9.09
N GLN A 50 18.92 15.31 10.25
CA GLN A 50 19.97 14.34 10.55
C GLN A 50 19.41 12.91 10.63
N ASP A 51 18.15 12.77 11.05
CA ASP A 51 17.46 11.48 11.10
C ASP A 51 17.31 10.82 9.75
N LEU A 52 17.31 11.62 8.67
CA LEU A 52 17.25 11.11 7.30
C LEU A 52 18.55 10.41 6.87
N LYS A 53 19.70 10.71 7.48
CA LYS A 53 20.98 10.07 7.14
C LYS A 53 20.99 8.58 7.46
N ASP A 54 20.27 8.19 8.51
CA ASP A 54 20.20 6.80 8.99
C ASP A 54 18.99 6.06 8.40
N ALA A 55 18.15 6.78 7.65
CA ALA A 55 17.00 6.19 6.98
C ALA A 55 17.40 5.47 5.68
N ARG A 56 16.71 4.38 5.37
CA ARG A 56 16.98 3.54 4.19
C ARG A 56 15.71 2.97 3.60
N ILE A 57 15.78 2.62 2.33
CA ILE A 57 14.81 1.76 1.67
C ILE A 57 14.93 0.35 2.25
N ALA A 58 13.86 -0.18 2.84
CA ALA A 58 13.86 -1.48 3.51
C ALA A 58 13.42 -2.61 2.56
N TYR A 59 12.23 -2.50 1.98
CA TYR A 59 11.71 -3.44 1.00
C TYR A 59 10.61 -2.78 0.15
N GLY A 60 10.30 -3.38 -1.00
CA GLY A 60 9.26 -2.88 -1.90
C GLY A 60 8.19 -3.92 -2.23
N PHE A 61 7.07 -3.42 -2.72
CA PHE A 61 5.95 -4.24 -3.18
C PHE A 61 5.21 -3.52 -4.32
N PRO A 62 4.68 -4.28 -5.30
CA PRO A 62 3.83 -3.72 -6.34
C PRO A 62 2.46 -3.35 -5.78
N VAL A 63 1.88 -2.28 -6.31
CA VAL A 63 0.52 -1.85 -5.99
C VAL A 63 -0.45 -2.48 -6.99
N TYR A 64 -1.45 -3.17 -6.48
CA TYR A 64 -2.57 -3.71 -7.23
C TYR A 64 -3.81 -2.85 -7.06
N THR A 65 -4.73 -2.93 -7.99
CA THR A 65 -6.07 -2.32 -7.89
C THR A 65 -7.12 -3.24 -8.51
N VAL A 66 -8.38 -2.95 -8.25
CA VAL A 66 -9.52 -3.61 -8.90
C VAL A 66 -10.30 -2.56 -9.69
N ASN A 67 -10.69 -2.91 -10.91
CA ASN A 67 -11.48 -2.00 -11.73
C ASN A 67 -12.84 -1.72 -11.05
N PRO A 68 -13.30 -0.45 -10.96
CA PRO A 68 -14.58 -0.11 -10.36
C PRO A 68 -15.77 -0.88 -10.92
N LYS A 69 -15.77 -1.16 -12.23
CA LYS A 69 -16.83 -1.96 -12.89
C LYS A 69 -16.88 -3.39 -12.35
N ASP A 70 -15.71 -3.99 -12.07
CA ASP A 70 -15.65 -5.35 -11.52
C ASP A 70 -16.13 -5.38 -10.07
N ILE A 71 -15.85 -4.33 -9.28
CA ILE A 71 -16.35 -4.20 -7.90
C ILE A 71 -17.88 -4.09 -7.88
N LEU A 72 -18.46 -3.39 -8.84
CA LEU A 72 -19.91 -3.20 -8.94
C LEU A 72 -20.67 -4.44 -9.42
N THR A 73 -19.98 -5.42 -9.99
CA THR A 73 -20.61 -6.69 -10.37
C THR A 73 -20.79 -7.60 -9.14
N PRO A 74 -21.88 -8.40 -9.10
CA PRO A 74 -22.16 -9.28 -7.95
C PRO A 74 -21.17 -10.43 -7.75
N ARG A 75 -20.20 -10.60 -8.62
CA ARG A 75 -19.18 -11.64 -8.56
C ARG A 75 -18.15 -11.29 -7.49
N SER A 76 -17.82 -12.25 -6.64
CA SER A 76 -17.12 -12.03 -5.38
C SER A 76 -15.69 -12.59 -5.32
N ASP A 77 -15.07 -12.91 -6.44
CA ASP A 77 -13.65 -13.28 -6.43
C ASP A 77 -12.77 -12.03 -6.55
N PHE A 78 -12.69 -11.30 -5.42
CA PHE A 78 -11.92 -10.07 -5.30
C PHE A 78 -10.44 -10.27 -5.63
N SER A 79 -9.90 -11.42 -5.30
CA SER A 79 -8.50 -11.77 -5.56
C SER A 79 -8.20 -11.87 -7.06
N SER A 80 -9.07 -12.53 -7.82
CA SER A 80 -8.89 -12.70 -9.27
C SER A 80 -9.10 -11.43 -10.10
N MET A 81 -9.82 -10.44 -9.54
CA MET A 81 -10.06 -9.15 -10.17
C MET A 81 -8.88 -8.17 -10.02
N ALA A 82 -7.98 -8.41 -9.07
CA ALA A 82 -6.85 -7.52 -8.81
C ALA A 82 -5.84 -7.53 -9.97
N ARG A 83 -5.44 -6.36 -10.40
CA ARG A 83 -4.47 -6.13 -11.50
C ARG A 83 -3.34 -5.22 -11.03
N PRO A 84 -2.09 -5.44 -11.48
CA PRO A 84 -0.99 -4.53 -11.16
C PRO A 84 -1.23 -3.16 -11.79
N THR A 85 -0.90 -2.11 -11.06
CA THR A 85 -1.02 -0.72 -11.53
C THR A 85 0.21 -0.23 -12.30
N GLY A 86 1.32 -0.95 -12.24
CA GLY A 86 2.63 -0.48 -12.68
C GLY A 86 3.34 0.41 -11.67
N VAL A 87 2.72 0.68 -10.52
CA VAL A 87 3.30 1.45 -9.42
C VAL A 87 3.92 0.50 -8.39
N TRP A 88 5.10 0.86 -7.90
CA TRP A 88 5.75 0.21 -6.76
C TRP A 88 5.80 1.16 -5.57
N ARG A 89 5.71 0.60 -4.38
CA ARG A 89 5.97 1.32 -3.13
C ARG A 89 7.08 0.64 -2.36
N PHE A 90 7.93 1.47 -1.76
CA PHE A 90 9.06 1.03 -0.97
C PHE A 90 8.96 1.60 0.44
N LEU A 91 9.03 0.72 1.42
CA LEU A 91 9.07 1.11 2.82
C LEU A 91 10.39 1.82 3.11
N ILE A 92 10.30 2.99 3.72
CA ILE A 92 11.44 3.72 4.26
C ILE A 92 11.45 3.49 5.77
N SER A 93 12.59 3.02 6.29
CA SER A 93 12.77 2.78 7.71
C SER A 93 14.02 3.45 8.24
N ARG A 94 13.95 3.83 9.51
CA ARG A 94 15.07 4.23 10.35
C ARG A 94 15.06 3.38 11.62
N ASP A 95 16.19 2.78 12.00
CA ASP A 95 16.28 1.92 13.18
C ASP A 95 15.19 0.84 13.25
N ASN A 96 14.90 0.20 12.10
CA ASN A 96 13.82 -0.76 11.91
C ASN A 96 12.39 -0.21 12.18
N ARG A 97 12.24 1.10 12.34
CA ARG A 97 10.94 1.77 12.45
C ARG A 97 10.53 2.33 11.09
N PRO A 98 9.34 2.01 10.59
CA PRO A 98 8.82 2.61 9.35
C PRO A 98 8.54 4.09 9.56
N ILE A 99 9.03 4.92 8.64
CA ILE A 99 8.86 6.38 8.67
C ILE A 99 8.10 6.92 7.46
N GLY A 100 7.86 6.09 6.46
CA GLY A 100 7.11 6.46 5.26
C GLY A 100 7.29 5.49 4.11
N LEU A 101 6.81 5.90 2.95
CA LEU A 101 6.85 5.18 1.70
C LEU A 101 7.44 6.06 0.59
N ALA A 102 8.26 5.47 -0.27
CA ALA A 102 8.61 6.02 -1.57
C ALA A 102 7.71 5.39 -2.63
N THR A 103 7.13 6.20 -3.51
CA THR A 103 6.37 5.73 -4.67
C THR A 103 7.25 5.79 -5.90
N VAL A 104 7.29 4.72 -6.66
CA VAL A 104 8.13 4.56 -7.86
C VAL A 104 7.26 4.15 -9.03
N GLU A 105 7.41 4.86 -10.14
CA GLU A 105 6.64 4.65 -11.35
C GLU A 105 7.55 4.66 -12.58
N LYS A 106 7.08 4.04 -13.66
CA LYS A 106 7.78 4.03 -14.93
C LYS A 106 7.33 5.21 -15.78
N ILE A 107 8.20 6.23 -15.92
CA ILE A 107 7.94 7.44 -16.71
C ILE A 107 8.81 7.38 -17.96
N ASN A 108 8.20 7.44 -19.13
CA ASN A 108 8.90 7.34 -20.42
C ASN A 108 9.86 6.13 -20.49
N GLY A 109 9.43 4.99 -19.96
CA GLY A 109 10.21 3.75 -19.97
C GLY A 109 11.25 3.64 -18.85
N THR A 110 11.45 4.68 -18.03
CA THR A 110 12.45 4.70 -16.95
C THR A 110 11.79 4.73 -15.58
N TRP A 111 12.27 3.88 -14.68
CA TRP A 111 11.82 3.85 -13.28
C TRP A 111 12.31 5.09 -12.52
N GLN A 112 11.39 5.82 -11.90
CA GLN A 112 11.65 7.04 -11.15
C GLN A 112 10.84 7.09 -9.86
N THR A 113 11.44 7.64 -8.80
CA THR A 113 10.69 7.95 -7.58
C THR A 113 9.89 9.23 -7.79
N THR A 114 8.58 9.14 -7.63
CA THR A 114 7.64 10.23 -7.92
C THR A 114 7.13 10.94 -6.68
N SER A 115 7.11 10.26 -5.53
CA SER A 115 6.65 10.87 -4.29
C SER A 115 7.15 10.16 -3.05
N TYR A 116 7.09 10.88 -1.93
CA TYR A 116 7.34 10.39 -0.58
C TYR A 116 6.16 10.71 0.32
N GLY A 117 5.84 9.85 1.29
CA GLY A 117 4.76 10.10 2.23
C GLY A 117 4.20 8.85 2.87
N GLY A 118 2.96 8.93 3.36
CA GLY A 118 2.24 7.78 3.90
C GLY A 118 2.84 7.21 5.19
N ALA A 119 3.30 8.05 6.09
CA ALA A 119 3.89 7.61 7.36
C ALA A 119 2.95 6.70 8.17
N GLY A 120 1.67 7.07 8.30
CA GLY A 120 0.67 6.22 8.95
C GLY A 120 0.46 4.89 8.24
N LEU A 121 0.32 4.94 6.91
CA LEU A 121 0.16 3.75 6.07
C LEU A 121 1.38 2.81 6.18
N SER A 122 2.59 3.36 6.22
CA SER A 122 3.82 2.58 6.32
C SER A 122 3.88 1.76 7.62
N LYS A 123 3.45 2.34 8.74
CA LYS A 123 3.41 1.68 10.05
C LYS A 123 2.37 0.56 10.09
N ASP A 124 1.16 0.84 9.62
CA ASP A 124 0.06 -0.14 9.57
C ASP A 124 0.42 -1.31 8.66
N LEU A 125 0.97 -1.01 7.49
CA LEU A 125 1.37 -2.00 6.51
C LEU A 125 2.53 -2.87 6.98
N ASP A 126 3.58 -2.26 7.56
CA ASP A 126 4.74 -3.01 8.06
C ASP A 126 4.34 -3.99 9.16
N ALA A 127 3.49 -3.57 10.10
CA ALA A 127 2.97 -4.44 11.15
C ALA A 127 2.20 -5.64 10.57
N LEU A 128 1.32 -5.42 9.60
CA LEU A 128 0.57 -6.49 8.94
C LEU A 128 1.46 -7.41 8.10
N MET A 129 2.45 -6.86 7.40
CA MET A 129 3.38 -7.65 6.59
C MET A 129 4.33 -8.49 7.44
N GLN A 130 4.72 -8.00 8.62
CA GLN A 130 5.51 -8.78 9.57
C GLN A 130 4.69 -9.92 10.19
N PHE A 131 3.42 -9.66 10.50
CA PHE A 131 2.55 -10.63 11.17
C PHE A 131 2.06 -11.73 10.22
N HIS A 132 1.70 -11.39 8.97
CA HIS A 132 1.09 -12.31 8.02
C HIS A 132 2.04 -12.82 6.94
N GLY A 133 3.17 -12.15 6.72
CA GLY A 133 4.10 -12.48 5.65
C GLY A 133 4.94 -13.73 5.93
N ASN A 134 5.15 -14.54 4.90
CA ASN A 134 6.21 -15.54 4.91
C ASN A 134 7.59 -14.85 4.79
N ALA A 135 8.68 -15.64 4.83
CA ALA A 135 10.05 -15.11 4.85
C ALA A 135 10.37 -14.10 3.74
N ASN A 136 9.83 -14.27 2.55
CA ASN A 136 10.04 -13.38 1.40
C ASN A 136 8.80 -12.54 1.03
N ARG A 137 7.73 -12.58 1.83
CA ARG A 137 6.45 -11.89 1.62
C ARG A 137 5.74 -12.25 0.31
N SER A 138 6.09 -13.38 -0.30
CA SER A 138 5.49 -13.83 -1.57
C SER A 138 4.01 -14.22 -1.45
N ASN A 139 3.54 -14.45 -0.22
CA ASN A 139 2.14 -14.72 0.08
C ASN A 139 1.30 -13.46 0.25
N LEU A 140 1.89 -12.26 0.11
CA LEU A 140 1.21 -10.99 0.32
C LEU A 140 1.02 -10.22 -0.98
N ARG A 141 -0.12 -9.53 -1.09
CA ARG A 141 -0.41 -8.60 -2.18
C ARG A 141 -1.10 -7.36 -1.65
N PHE A 142 -0.51 -6.19 -1.90
CA PHE A 142 -1.11 -4.91 -1.51
C PHE A 142 -2.11 -4.46 -2.58
N ILE A 143 -3.36 -4.21 -2.18
CA ILE A 143 -4.45 -3.81 -3.08
C ILE A 143 -5.01 -2.47 -2.62
N ARG A 144 -4.99 -1.48 -3.52
CA ARG A 144 -5.59 -0.16 -3.31
C ARG A 144 -6.82 0.03 -4.17
N ILE A 145 -7.95 0.33 -3.56
CA ILE A 145 -9.18 0.70 -4.25
C ILE A 145 -9.29 2.22 -4.23
N PHE A 146 -8.90 2.84 -5.33
CA PHE A 146 -8.81 4.30 -5.43
C PHE A 146 -10.16 4.99 -5.19
N GLN A 147 -11.24 4.48 -5.77
CA GLN A 147 -12.59 5.04 -5.67
C GLN A 147 -13.18 4.92 -4.26
N ALA A 148 -12.75 3.95 -3.49
CA ALA A 148 -13.18 3.78 -2.10
C ALA A 148 -12.16 4.34 -1.09
N ARG A 149 -11.01 4.84 -1.57
CA ARG A 149 -9.87 5.27 -0.73
C ARG A 149 -9.49 4.23 0.32
N SER A 150 -9.56 2.95 -0.06
CA SER A 150 -9.39 1.82 0.85
C SER A 150 -8.22 0.95 0.43
N ASP A 151 -7.41 0.58 1.41
CA ASP A 151 -6.23 -0.26 1.22
C ASP A 151 -6.41 -1.60 1.95
N PHE A 152 -6.02 -2.68 1.28
CA PHE A 152 -6.09 -4.05 1.79
C PHE A 152 -4.76 -4.77 1.59
N LEU A 153 -4.41 -5.62 2.54
CA LEU A 153 -3.37 -6.61 2.36
C LEU A 153 -4.04 -7.97 2.15
N GLU A 154 -3.92 -8.50 0.95
CA GLU A 154 -4.32 -9.88 0.66
C GLU A 154 -3.25 -10.83 1.17
N VAL A 155 -3.69 -11.85 1.85
CA VAL A 155 -2.85 -12.93 2.39
C VAL A 155 -3.27 -14.24 1.73
N ALA A 156 -2.42 -14.74 0.84
CA ALA A 156 -2.61 -16.04 0.24
C ALA A 156 -2.28 -17.13 1.27
N SER A 157 -3.21 -18.04 1.47
CA SER A 157 -2.97 -19.24 2.26
C SER A 157 -2.42 -20.33 1.34
N GLY A 158 -1.47 -21.11 1.83
CA GLY A 158 -1.01 -22.30 1.12
C GLY A 158 -2.18 -23.29 0.86
N ASN A 159 -1.97 -24.24 -0.05
CA ASN A 159 -2.91 -25.36 -0.29
C ASN A 159 -4.24 -25.02 -0.98
N GLY A 160 -4.29 -23.99 -1.84
CA GLY A 160 -5.48 -23.72 -2.67
C GLY A 160 -6.70 -23.19 -1.89
N THR A 161 -6.50 -22.74 -0.66
CA THR A 161 -7.56 -22.08 0.11
C THR A 161 -7.79 -20.66 -0.40
N THR A 162 -9.01 -20.16 -0.25
CA THR A 162 -9.37 -18.79 -0.63
C THR A 162 -8.52 -17.77 0.11
N PRO A 163 -7.90 -16.81 -0.58
CA PRO A 163 -7.16 -15.74 0.06
C PRO A 163 -8.03 -14.94 1.05
N ARG A 164 -7.41 -14.50 2.14
CA ARG A 164 -8.05 -13.64 3.13
C ARG A 164 -7.43 -12.25 3.09
N PHE A 165 -8.08 -11.27 3.68
CA PHE A 165 -7.72 -9.86 3.57
C PHE A 165 -7.56 -9.23 4.95
N ALA A 166 -6.47 -8.49 5.15
CA ALA A 166 -6.34 -7.57 6.27
C ALA A 166 -6.70 -6.16 5.76
N PRO A 167 -7.83 -5.57 6.21
CA PRO A 167 -8.12 -4.18 5.90
C PRO A 167 -7.15 -3.27 6.65
N LEU A 168 -6.47 -2.37 5.93
CA LEU A 168 -5.64 -1.33 6.53
C LEU A 168 -6.52 -0.22 7.12
N GLN A 169 -5.91 0.72 7.85
CA GLN A 169 -6.65 1.79 8.53
C GLN A 169 -7.62 2.53 7.60
N SER A 170 -7.19 2.87 6.38
CA SER A 170 -8.03 3.52 5.39
C SER A 170 -9.29 2.73 5.03
N ALA A 171 -9.17 1.41 4.88
CA ALA A 171 -10.29 0.52 4.62
C ALA A 171 -11.19 0.37 5.85
N ARG A 172 -10.58 0.23 7.03
CA ARG A 172 -11.35 0.15 8.29
C ARG A 172 -12.21 1.40 8.50
N GLU A 173 -11.66 2.58 8.33
CA GLU A 173 -12.37 3.85 8.45
C GLU A 173 -13.50 3.99 7.42
N ALA A 174 -13.22 3.73 6.14
CA ALA A 174 -14.22 3.81 5.08
C ALA A 174 -15.37 2.80 5.25
N LEU A 175 -15.04 1.57 5.68
CA LEU A 175 -16.02 0.50 5.88
C LEU A 175 -16.81 0.67 7.19
N LEU A 176 -16.21 1.22 8.24
CA LEU A 176 -16.88 1.52 9.50
C LEU A 176 -17.85 2.69 9.38
N GLN A 177 -17.49 3.74 8.67
CA GLN A 177 -18.41 4.87 8.41
C GLN A 177 -19.69 4.42 7.70
N GLN A 178 -19.62 3.41 6.84
CA GLN A 178 -20.80 2.84 6.18
C GLN A 178 -21.59 1.89 7.08
N ARG A 179 -20.95 1.21 8.02
CA ARG A 179 -21.64 0.36 9.02
C ARG A 179 -22.30 1.15 10.12
N ALA A 180 -21.74 2.29 10.53
CA ALA A 180 -22.35 3.18 11.52
C ALA A 180 -23.69 3.76 11.06
N SER A 181 -23.94 3.80 9.73
CA SER A 181 -25.25 4.14 9.16
C SER A 181 -26.23 2.95 9.13
N LYS A 182 -25.80 1.73 9.45
CA LYS A 182 -26.59 0.49 9.48
C LYS A 182 -26.29 -0.31 10.74
N THR A 183 -26.68 0.20 11.91
CA THR A 183 -26.73 -0.53 13.22
C THR A 183 -25.80 -1.73 13.41
N GLY A 184 -24.82 -1.60 14.30
CA GLY A 184 -24.43 -2.64 15.24
C GLY A 184 -23.31 -3.58 14.84
N SER A 185 -22.33 -3.57 15.69
CA SER A 185 -21.21 -4.48 15.90
C SER A 185 -19.89 -4.07 15.29
N ALA A 186 -19.06 -3.50 16.13
CA ALA A 186 -17.64 -3.41 15.94
C ALA A 186 -17.09 -4.85 15.82
N ALA A 187 -16.73 -5.24 14.62
CA ALA A 187 -15.91 -6.43 14.43
C ALA A 187 -14.46 -6.03 14.66
N ASP A 188 -13.97 -6.59 15.71
CA ASP A 188 -12.67 -6.54 16.30
C ASP A 188 -11.49 -6.48 15.34
N ALA A 189 -10.58 -5.68 15.80
CA ALA A 189 -9.17 -5.96 15.84
C ALA A 189 -8.31 -5.49 14.67
N ALA A 190 -7.46 -4.58 15.01
CA ALA A 190 -6.15 -4.43 14.40
C ALA A 190 -5.55 -5.82 14.08
N GLY A 191 -5.42 -6.15 12.79
CA GLY A 191 -4.73 -7.35 12.32
C GLY A 191 -5.57 -8.58 11.97
N GLY A 192 -6.90 -8.58 12.19
CA GLY A 192 -7.76 -9.70 11.83
C GLY A 192 -7.92 -9.89 10.32
N LEU A 193 -7.74 -11.14 9.85
CA LEU A 193 -8.05 -11.50 8.47
C LEU A 193 -9.55 -11.69 8.27
N VAL A 194 -10.09 -11.09 7.23
CA VAL A 194 -11.50 -11.17 6.84
C VAL A 194 -11.65 -11.80 5.47
N ASP A 195 -12.81 -12.41 5.21
CA ASP A 195 -13.15 -12.86 3.88
C ASP A 195 -13.68 -11.71 3.03
N ALA A 196 -13.49 -11.78 1.70
CA ALA A 196 -13.95 -10.73 0.78
C ALA A 196 -15.45 -10.43 0.92
N SER A 197 -16.27 -11.42 1.23
CA SER A 197 -17.72 -11.28 1.46
C SER A 197 -18.06 -10.31 2.60
N GLN A 198 -17.18 -10.18 3.60
CA GLN A 198 -17.42 -9.34 4.78
C GLN A 198 -17.33 -7.85 4.48
N PHE A 199 -16.61 -7.45 3.41
CA PHE A 199 -16.46 -6.04 3.03
C PHE A 199 -16.97 -5.71 1.62
N ALA A 200 -17.29 -6.70 0.80
CA ALA A 200 -17.66 -6.51 -0.61
C ALA A 200 -18.85 -5.56 -0.80
N GLU A 201 -19.89 -5.68 0.02
CA GLU A 201 -21.09 -4.82 -0.07
C GLU A 201 -20.74 -3.35 0.29
N SER A 202 -20.04 -3.15 1.41
CA SER A 202 -19.63 -1.82 1.86
C SER A 202 -18.66 -1.16 0.85
N LEU A 203 -17.75 -1.96 0.28
CA LEU A 203 -16.82 -1.49 -0.74
C LEU A 203 -17.56 -1.06 -2.02
N ARG A 204 -18.55 -1.87 -2.45
CA ARG A 204 -19.40 -1.57 -3.61
C ARG A 204 -20.16 -0.26 -3.41
N ALA A 205 -20.75 -0.07 -2.23
CA ALA A 205 -21.47 1.16 -1.88
C ALA A 205 -20.55 2.39 -1.89
N ALA A 206 -19.31 2.27 -1.36
CA ALA A 206 -18.32 3.33 -1.37
C ALA A 206 -17.89 3.72 -2.79
N VAL A 207 -17.62 2.73 -3.63
CA VAL A 207 -17.27 2.97 -5.05
C VAL A 207 -18.41 3.63 -5.80
N GLN A 208 -19.66 3.19 -5.59
CA GLN A 208 -20.85 3.73 -6.22
C GLN A 208 -21.07 5.20 -5.84
N ALA A 209 -20.97 5.54 -4.54
CA ALA A 209 -21.12 6.89 -4.04
C ALA A 209 -20.06 7.85 -4.63
N ASN A 210 -18.79 7.40 -4.69
CA ASN A 210 -17.72 8.23 -5.24
C ASN A 210 -17.82 8.42 -6.76
N LEU A 211 -18.24 7.41 -7.51
CA LEU A 211 -18.45 7.55 -8.96
C LEU A 211 -19.62 8.52 -9.27
N ALA A 212 -20.63 8.59 -8.43
CA ALA A 212 -21.73 9.55 -8.59
C ALA A 212 -21.28 11.00 -8.35
N ASN A 213 -20.32 11.24 -7.48
CA ASN A 213 -19.79 12.57 -7.15
C ASN A 213 -18.81 13.13 -8.21
N PHE A 214 -18.40 12.34 -9.19
CA PHE A 214 -17.53 12.77 -10.30
C PHE A 214 -18.28 13.03 -11.62
N ARG A 215 -19.61 13.13 -11.57
CA ARG A 215 -20.45 13.49 -12.75
C ARG A 215 -20.88 14.93 -12.73
#